data_635d6629a8dbc938d82282f26811b1fb
#
_entry.id   635d6629a8dbc938d82282f26811b1fb
#
_cell.length_a   1.000
_cell.length_b   1.000
_cell.length_c   1.000
_cell.angle_alpha   90.00
_cell.angle_beta   90.00
_cell.angle_gamma   90.00
#
_symmetry.space_group_name_H-M   'P 1'
#
loop_
_entity.id
_entity.type
_entity.pdbx_description
1 polymer ?
#
loop_
_entity_poly.entity_id
_entity_poly.type
_entity_poly.pdbx_seq_one_letter_code
_entity_poly.pdbx_strand_id
1 'polypeptide(L)' 'MKASELKDFTVDELTQKEMDLRKELFNLRFQQATGEIENPKRINTVKKDIARVLTMRTEKTKASK' A
#
# COMPACT_ATOMS: atom_id res chain seq x y z
N MET A 1 6.46 -0.43 5.78
CA MET A 1 6.48 1.03 5.47
C MET A 1 6.09 1.80 6.72
N LYS A 2 6.89 2.76 7.10
CA LYS A 2 6.63 3.56 8.31
C LYS A 2 5.83 4.81 7.95
N ALA A 3 4.94 5.22 8.87
CA ALA A 3 4.15 6.43 8.65
C ALA A 3 5.01 7.67 8.46
N SER A 4 6.17 7.74 9.14
CA SER A 4 7.07 8.87 9.01
C SER A 4 7.65 9.01 7.60
N GLU A 5 7.80 7.91 6.87
CA GLU A 5 8.28 7.95 5.49
C GLU A 5 7.23 8.53 4.55
N LEU A 6 5.96 8.28 4.84
CA LEU A 6 4.85 8.73 4.00
C LEU A 6 4.60 10.23 4.11
N LYS A 7 5.05 10.87 5.18
CA LYS A 7 4.84 12.31 5.37
C LYS A 7 5.56 13.13 4.32
N ASP A 8 6.65 12.63 3.77
CA ASP A 8 7.45 13.34 2.78
C ASP A 8 6.90 13.18 1.36
N PHE A 9 5.92 12.31 1.18
CA PHE A 9 5.34 12.06 -0.14
C PHE A 9 4.23 13.06 -0.46
N THR A 10 4.16 13.49 -1.72
CA THR A 10 3.03 14.28 -2.20
C THR A 10 1.80 13.38 -2.36
N VAL A 11 0.61 14.01 -2.53
CA VAL A 11 -0.62 13.25 -2.77
C VAL A 11 -0.49 12.39 -4.02
N ASP A 12 0.12 12.93 -5.08
CA ASP A 12 0.32 12.18 -6.32
C ASP A 12 1.25 10.99 -6.11
N GLU A 13 2.33 11.17 -5.34
CA GLU A 13 3.24 10.09 -5.01
C GLU A 13 2.57 9.00 -4.19
N LEU A 14 1.70 9.39 -3.25
CA LEU A 14 0.94 8.45 -2.45
C LEU A 14 -0.05 7.66 -3.31
N THR A 15 -0.69 8.31 -4.28
CA THR A 15 -1.60 7.65 -5.22
C THR A 15 -0.83 6.60 -6.03
N GLN A 16 0.35 6.95 -6.53
CA GLN A 16 1.18 6.01 -7.28
C GLN A 16 1.62 4.84 -6.40
N LYS A 17 1.98 5.13 -5.15
CA LYS A 17 2.39 4.09 -4.19
C LYS A 17 1.24 3.12 -3.93
N GLU A 18 0.02 3.64 -3.79
CA GLU A 18 -1.16 2.81 -3.62
C GLU A 18 -1.35 1.86 -4.80
N MET A 19 -1.24 2.38 -6.01
CA MET A 19 -1.40 1.58 -7.22
C MET A 19 -0.37 0.46 -7.29
N ASP A 20 0.89 0.78 -6.97
CA ASP A 20 1.97 -0.21 -6.98
C ASP A 20 1.71 -1.31 -5.95
N LEU A 21 1.27 -0.93 -4.75
CA LEU A 21 0.98 -1.89 -3.69
C LEU A 21 -0.22 -2.78 -4.05
N ARG A 22 -1.23 -2.21 -4.72
CA ARG A 22 -2.39 -3.00 -5.16
C ARG A 22 -2.00 -4.02 -6.23
N LYS A 23 -1.09 -3.66 -7.12
CA LYS A 23 -0.57 -4.60 -8.12
C LYS A 23 0.19 -5.74 -7.44
N GLU A 24 1.01 -5.42 -6.45
CA GLU A 24 1.75 -6.41 -5.68
C GLU A 24 0.77 -7.35 -4.94
N LEU A 25 -0.26 -6.78 -4.32
CA LEU A 25 -1.26 -7.57 -3.62
C LEU A 25 -1.99 -8.52 -4.58
N PHE A 26 -2.35 -8.03 -5.76
CA PHE A 26 -3.01 -8.86 -6.77
C PHE A 26 -2.12 -10.05 -7.14
N ASN A 27 -0.85 -9.81 -7.40
CA ASN A 27 0.10 -10.86 -7.75
C ASN A 27 0.25 -11.87 -6.62
N LEU A 28 0.33 -11.40 -5.38
CA LEU A 28 0.45 -12.28 -4.22
C LEU A 28 -0.78 -13.15 -4.04
N ARG A 29 -1.96 -12.59 -4.25
CA ARG A 29 -3.21 -13.36 -4.19
C ARG A 29 -3.28 -14.41 -5.28
N PHE A 30 -2.80 -14.06 -6.48
CA PHE A 30 -2.73 -15.01 -7.57
C PHE A 30 -1.80 -16.17 -7.22
N GLN A 31 -0.63 -15.88 -6.69
CA GLN A 31 0.33 -16.88 -6.25
C GLN A 31 -0.28 -17.77 -5.15
N GLN A 32 -1.03 -17.20 -4.24
CA GLN A 32 -1.70 -17.95 -3.18
C GLN A 32 -2.72 -18.91 -3.77
N ALA A 33 -3.49 -18.46 -4.76
CA ALA A 33 -4.51 -19.30 -5.40
C ALA A 33 -3.90 -20.47 -6.15
N THR A 34 -2.70 -20.30 -6.70
CA THR A 34 -2.00 -21.37 -7.43
C THR A 34 -1.08 -22.21 -6.53
N GLY A 35 -0.97 -21.84 -5.26
CA GLY A 35 -0.11 -22.55 -4.31
C GLY A 35 1.36 -22.22 -4.43
N GLU A 36 1.71 -21.18 -5.17
CA GLU A 36 3.10 -20.80 -5.44
C GLU A 36 3.66 -19.76 -4.46
N ILE A 37 2.85 -19.27 -3.53
CA ILE A 37 3.30 -18.21 -2.62
C ILE A 37 4.32 -18.75 -1.62
N GLU A 38 5.47 -18.08 -1.55
CA GLU A 38 6.55 -18.46 -0.63
C GLU A 38 6.34 -17.89 0.77
N ASN A 39 5.76 -16.71 0.87
CA ASN A 39 5.56 -16.02 2.15
C ASN A 39 4.16 -15.44 2.25
N PRO A 40 3.21 -16.19 2.82
CA PRO A 40 1.82 -15.71 2.96
C PRO A 40 1.70 -14.45 3.82
N LYS A 41 2.63 -14.22 4.74
CA LYS A 41 2.62 -13.02 5.59
C LYS A 41 2.79 -11.74 4.78
N ARG A 42 3.39 -11.84 3.59
CA ARG A 42 3.58 -10.70 2.71
C ARG A 42 2.25 -10.05 2.33
N ILE A 43 1.21 -10.86 2.16
CA ILE A 43 -0.14 -10.36 1.83
C ILE A 43 -0.62 -9.40 2.92
N ASN A 44 -0.48 -9.79 4.19
CA ASN A 44 -0.90 -8.95 5.31
C ASN A 44 -0.08 -7.66 5.40
N THR A 45 1.23 -7.76 5.15
CA THR A 45 2.11 -6.59 5.15
C THR A 45 1.70 -5.60 4.09
N VAL A 46 1.44 -6.07 2.86
CA VAL A 46 1.03 -5.20 1.75
C VAL A 46 -0.33 -4.56 2.04
N LYS A 47 -1.28 -5.31 2.59
CA LYS A 47 -2.58 -4.76 2.96
C LYS A 47 -2.44 -3.62 3.97
N LYS A 48 -1.59 -3.79 4.97
CA LYS A 48 -1.33 -2.76 5.98
C LYS A 48 -0.69 -1.52 5.35
N ASP A 49 0.24 -1.73 4.44
CA ASP A 49 0.89 -0.63 3.74
C ASP A 49 -0.12 0.16 2.90
N ILE A 50 -1.01 -0.52 2.19
CA ILE A 50 -2.08 0.14 1.43
C ILE A 50 -2.94 1.00 2.36
N ALA A 51 -3.33 0.45 3.51
CA ALA A 51 -4.15 1.17 4.49
C ALA A 51 -3.44 2.43 4.99
N ARG A 52 -2.13 2.34 5.26
CA ARG A 52 -1.33 3.48 5.71
C ARG A 52 -1.25 4.56 4.64
N VAL A 53 -1.02 4.16 3.40
CA VAL A 53 -0.95 5.11 2.27
C VAL A 53 -2.28 5.82 2.09
N LEU A 54 -3.39 5.10 2.16
CA LEU A 54 -4.72 5.68 2.03
C LEU A 54 -5.02 6.67 3.16
N THR A 55 -4.66 6.32 4.39
CA THR A 55 -4.85 7.18 5.55
C THR A 55 -4.05 8.47 5.38
N MET A 56 -2.78 8.35 5.02
CA MET A 56 -1.92 9.52 4.83
C MET A 56 -2.41 10.43 3.71
N ARG A 57 -2.87 9.82 2.60
CA ARG A 57 -3.42 10.60 1.49
C ARG A 57 -4.66 11.38 1.92
N THR A 58 -5.55 10.73 2.68
CA THR A 58 -6.75 11.37 3.20
C THR A 58 -6.39 12.54 4.12
N GLU A 59 -5.43 12.34 5.02
CA GLU A 59 -4.99 13.40 5.93
C GLU A 59 -4.42 14.59 5.16
N LYS A 60 -3.60 14.35 4.16
CA LYS A 60 -3.01 15.42 3.34
C LYS A 60 -4.08 16.17 2.57
N THR A 61 -5.06 15.46 2.05
CA THR A 61 -6.17 16.06 1.32
C THR A 61 -7.01 16.94 2.24
N LYS A 62 -7.26 16.49 3.47
CA LYS A 62 -7.98 17.30 4.47
C LYS A 62 -7.19 18.51 4.88
N ALA A 63 -5.88 18.36 5.05
CA ALA A 63 -5.01 19.48 5.44
C ALA A 63 -4.93 20.57 4.37
N SER A 64 -5.19 20.20 3.11
CA SER A 64 -5.16 21.12 1.98
C SER A 64 -6.38 22.04 1.91
N LYS A 65 -7.39 21.74 2.69
CA LYS A 65 -8.62 22.56 2.73
C LYS A 65 -8.46 23.73 3.76
#